data_bef3df308a8bd213c92adbd751377555
#
_entry.id   bef3df308a8bd213c92adbd751377555
#
_cell.length_a   1.000
_cell.length_b   1.000
_cell.length_c   1.000
_cell.angle_alpha   90.00
_cell.angle_beta   90.00
_cell.angle_gamma   90.00
#
_symmetry.space_group_name_H-M   'P 1'
#
loop_
_entity.id
_entity.type
_entity.pdbx_description
1 polymer ?
#
loop_
_entity_poly.entity_id
_entity_poly.type
_entity_poly.pdbx_seq_one_letter_code
_entity_poly.pdbx_strand_id
1 'polypeptide(L)'
;MNQLRIRGKAVAKGALRHTPAGIAVLEASFAHEGTVTEATAERTLTFEFSVIALGAVAQSLDREPLGKPMMLEGFIAPRTRRSTRLVMHITEYKASEGV
;
A
#
# COMPACT_ATOMS: atom_id res chain seq x y z
N MET A 1 -11.19 -14.41 6.02
CA MET A 1 -9.88 -13.73 6.17
C MET A 1 -9.71 -12.66 5.11
N ASN A 2 -9.13 -11.54 5.47
CA ASN A 2 -8.86 -10.45 4.54
C ASN A 2 -7.44 -9.96 4.83
N GLN A 3 -6.48 -10.55 4.15
CA GLN A 3 -5.08 -10.31 4.44
C GLN A 3 -4.31 -10.25 3.12
N LEU A 4 -3.51 -9.21 2.95
CA LEU A 4 -2.77 -8.99 1.72
C LEU A 4 -1.31 -8.71 2.06
N ARG A 5 -0.45 -9.30 1.25
CA ARG A 5 0.99 -9.09 1.35
C ARG A 5 1.50 -8.83 -0.05
N ILE A 6 2.07 -7.66 -0.27
CA ILE A 6 2.48 -7.29 -1.61
C ILE A 6 3.73 -6.43 -1.55
N ARG A 7 4.64 -6.65 -2.50
CA ARG A 7 5.84 -5.85 -2.63
C ARG A 7 5.55 -4.65 -3.52
N GLY A 8 6.07 -3.49 -3.14
CA GLY A 8 5.88 -2.31 -3.96
C GLY A 8 6.79 -1.17 -3.53
N LYS A 9 6.74 -0.10 -4.29
CA LYS A 9 7.46 1.11 -3.96
C LYS A 9 6.53 2.29 -4.13
N ALA A 10 6.64 3.27 -3.24
CA ALA A 10 5.79 4.45 -3.29
C ALA A 10 6.16 5.28 -4.50
N VAL A 11 5.18 5.64 -5.30
CA VAL A 11 5.39 6.51 -6.46
C VAL A 11 4.81 7.90 -6.23
N ALA A 12 3.87 8.02 -5.29
CA ALA A 12 3.29 9.31 -4.92
C ALA A 12 2.74 9.21 -3.51
N LYS A 13 2.84 10.29 -2.75
CA LYS A 13 2.28 10.36 -1.39
C LYS A 13 1.52 11.66 -1.23
N GLY A 14 0.37 11.59 -0.56
CA GLY A 14 -0.35 12.78 -0.16
C GLY A 14 0.30 13.39 1.08
N ALA A 15 -0.18 14.54 1.49
CA ALA A 15 0.30 15.16 2.72
C ALA A 15 -0.23 14.38 3.92
N LEU A 16 0.62 14.20 4.92
CA LEU A 16 0.19 13.60 6.17
C LEU A 16 -0.85 14.50 6.81
N ARG A 17 -1.99 13.93 7.18
CA ARG A 17 -3.06 14.69 7.82
C ARG A 17 -3.52 13.94 9.06
N HIS A 18 -4.40 14.57 9.82
CA HIS A 18 -4.90 13.97 11.05
C HIS A 18 -6.42 14.07 11.11
N THR A 19 -7.05 13.05 11.68
CA THR A 19 -8.49 13.07 11.92
C THR A 19 -8.77 14.02 13.09
N PRO A 20 -10.05 14.41 13.31
CA PRO A 20 -10.38 15.19 14.49
C PRO A 20 -9.96 14.56 15.81
N ALA A 21 -9.85 13.21 15.84
CA ALA A 21 -9.39 12.50 17.03
C ALA A 21 -7.87 12.46 17.15
N GLY A 22 -7.15 13.06 16.20
CA GLY A 22 -5.69 13.13 16.26
C GLY A 22 -4.97 11.96 15.63
N ILE A 23 -5.67 11.09 14.90
CA ILE A 23 -5.06 9.94 14.27
C ILE A 23 -4.43 10.36 12.94
N ALA A 24 -3.15 10.06 12.77
CA ALA A 24 -2.45 10.36 11.52
C ALA A 24 -3.00 9.52 10.38
N VAL A 25 -3.12 10.13 9.19
CA VAL A 25 -3.63 9.47 7.99
C VAL A 25 -2.71 9.82 6.83
N LEU A 26 -2.25 8.79 6.12
CA LEU A 26 -1.46 8.97 4.91
C LEU A 26 -2.08 8.18 3.79
N GLU A 27 -2.30 8.83 2.63
CA GLU A 27 -2.72 8.16 1.41
C GLU A 27 -1.58 8.20 0.44
N ALA A 28 -1.40 7.13 -0.32
CA ALA A 28 -0.29 7.02 -1.24
C ALA A 28 -0.64 6.09 -2.39
N SER A 29 0.18 6.14 -3.45
CA SER A 29 0.11 5.20 -4.54
C SER A 29 1.41 4.42 -4.58
N PHE A 30 1.31 3.11 -4.74
CA PHE A 30 2.45 2.22 -4.84
C PHE A 30 2.45 1.53 -6.19
N ALA A 31 3.63 1.24 -6.70
CA ALA A 31 3.78 0.46 -7.92
C ALA A 31 4.27 -0.93 -7.56
N HIS A 32 3.69 -1.92 -8.23
CA HIS A 32 4.07 -3.32 -8.07
C HIS A 32 4.51 -3.90 -9.40
N GLU A 33 5.58 -4.69 -9.38
CA GLU A 33 5.99 -5.51 -10.52
C GLU A 33 6.25 -6.91 -10.02
N GLY A 34 5.77 -7.88 -10.74
CA GLY A 34 5.97 -9.26 -10.34
C GLY A 34 5.52 -10.22 -11.41
N THR A 35 5.80 -11.50 -11.19
CA THR A 35 5.43 -12.56 -12.11
C THR A 35 4.57 -13.55 -11.36
N VAL A 36 3.48 -13.97 -11.99
CA VAL A 36 2.60 -14.99 -11.44
C VAL A 36 2.37 -16.05 -12.50
N THR A 37 1.97 -17.23 -12.05
CA THR A 37 1.58 -18.31 -12.96
C THR A 37 0.07 -18.46 -12.87
N GLU A 38 -0.57 -18.41 -14.01
CA GLU A 38 -2.01 -18.54 -14.08
C GLU A 38 -2.36 -19.41 -15.27
N ALA A 39 -3.15 -20.46 -15.06
CA ALA A 39 -3.54 -21.40 -16.10
C ALA A 39 -2.32 -21.94 -16.86
N THR A 40 -1.30 -22.35 -16.12
CA THR A 40 -0.03 -22.88 -16.61
C THR A 40 0.82 -21.92 -17.43
N ALA A 41 0.45 -20.64 -17.46
CA ALA A 41 1.22 -19.63 -18.17
C ALA A 41 1.77 -18.59 -17.20
N GLU A 42 2.98 -18.14 -17.46
CA GLU A 42 3.55 -17.05 -16.67
C GLU A 42 3.04 -15.72 -17.17
N ARG A 43 2.70 -14.85 -16.22
CA ARG A 43 2.28 -13.49 -16.53
C ARG A 43 3.12 -12.51 -15.74
N THR A 44 3.58 -11.48 -16.41
CA THR A 44 4.23 -10.36 -15.73
C THR A 44 3.17 -9.31 -15.43
N LEU A 45 3.10 -8.91 -14.17
CA LEU A 45 2.15 -7.88 -13.74
C LEU A 45 2.90 -6.60 -13.42
N THR A 46 2.35 -5.50 -13.89
CA THR A 46 2.87 -4.16 -13.57
C THR A 46 1.67 -3.28 -13.38
N PHE A 47 1.51 -2.73 -12.17
CA PHE A 47 0.35 -1.87 -11.90
C PHE A 47 0.61 -0.98 -10.69
N GLU A 48 -0.23 0.04 -10.57
CA GLU A 48 -0.23 0.91 -9.39
C GLU A 48 -1.50 0.67 -8.62
N PHE A 49 -1.41 0.85 -7.32
CA PHE A 49 -2.57 0.67 -6.44
C PHE A 49 -2.54 1.70 -5.32
N SER A 50 -3.74 2.05 -4.86
CA SER A 50 -3.91 3.04 -3.81
C SER A 50 -3.84 2.38 -2.45
N VAL A 51 -3.17 3.04 -1.52
CA VAL A 51 -3.06 2.56 -0.15
C VAL A 51 -3.42 3.68 0.82
N ILE A 52 -3.76 3.28 2.03
CA ILE A 52 -3.97 4.21 3.13
C ILE A 52 -3.33 3.60 4.38
N ALA A 53 -2.73 4.46 5.19
CA ALA A 53 -2.14 4.04 6.46
C ALA A 53 -2.66 4.96 7.56
N LEU A 54 -2.85 4.40 8.74
CA LEU A 54 -3.38 5.14 9.89
C LEU A 54 -2.43 5.02 11.07
N GLY A 55 -2.34 6.08 11.85
CA GLY A 55 -1.60 6.05 13.12
C GLY A 55 -0.10 6.04 12.95
N ALA A 56 0.58 5.23 13.75
CA ALA A 56 2.04 5.17 13.75
C ALA A 56 2.60 4.72 12.41
N VAL A 57 1.91 3.81 11.73
CA VAL A 57 2.34 3.35 10.40
C VAL A 57 2.32 4.52 9.41
N ALA A 58 1.29 5.37 9.49
CA ALA A 58 1.20 6.54 8.62
C ALA A 58 2.37 7.47 8.84
N GLN A 59 2.71 7.74 10.10
CA GLN A 59 3.82 8.62 10.43
C GLN A 59 5.15 8.07 9.95
N SER A 60 5.36 6.78 10.15
CA SER A 60 6.58 6.11 9.73
C SER A 60 6.70 6.12 8.19
N LEU A 61 5.64 5.74 7.52
CA LEU A 61 5.63 5.64 6.06
C LEU A 61 5.84 7.01 5.40
N ASP A 62 5.32 8.06 6.02
CA ASP A 62 5.49 9.41 5.52
C ASP A 62 6.97 9.82 5.41
N ARG A 63 7.83 9.25 6.24
CA ARG A 63 9.24 9.56 6.24
C ARG A 63 10.05 8.72 5.24
N GLU A 64 9.43 7.69 4.68
CA GLU A 64 10.14 6.84 3.72
C GLU A 64 10.23 7.53 2.37
N PRO A 65 11.37 7.42 1.70
CA PRO A 65 11.50 8.07 0.39
C PRO A 65 10.69 7.36 -0.69
N LEU A 66 10.31 8.12 -1.70
CA LEU A 66 9.69 7.54 -2.87
C LEU A 66 10.68 6.60 -3.56
N GLY A 67 10.14 5.54 -4.15
CA GLY A 67 10.95 4.61 -4.91
C GLY A 67 11.66 3.53 -4.10
N LYS A 68 11.54 3.56 -2.78
CA LYS A 68 12.19 2.56 -1.92
C LYS A 68 11.36 1.27 -1.94
N PRO A 69 11.95 0.12 -2.30
CA PRO A 69 11.21 -1.14 -2.30
C PRO A 69 10.80 -1.54 -0.89
N MET A 70 9.57 -1.99 -0.75
CA MET A 70 9.00 -2.39 0.54
C MET A 70 8.11 -3.59 0.38
N MET A 71 8.03 -4.38 1.44
CA MET A 71 7.02 -5.42 1.58
C MET A 71 5.91 -4.84 2.43
N LEU A 72 4.71 -4.80 1.89
CA LEU A 72 3.54 -4.23 2.55
C LEU A 72 2.62 -5.34 3.03
N GLU A 73 2.05 -5.17 4.21
CA GLU A 73 1.04 -6.09 4.74
C GLU A 73 -0.15 -5.31 5.22
N GLY A 74 -1.32 -5.88 5.04
CA GLY A 74 -2.54 -5.23 5.48
C GLY A 74 -3.78 -5.93 4.95
N PHE A 75 -4.79 -5.16 4.66
CA PHE A 75 -6.06 -5.70 4.19
C PHE A 75 -6.68 -4.77 3.16
N ILE A 76 -7.72 -5.25 2.48
CA ILE A 76 -8.43 -4.50 1.47
C ILE A 76 -9.78 -4.06 2.03
N ALA A 77 -10.15 -2.81 1.77
CA ALA A 77 -11.46 -2.29 2.19
C ALA A 77 -11.94 -1.28 1.17
N PRO A 78 -13.26 -1.04 1.12
CA PRO A 78 -13.77 0.04 0.28
C PRO A 78 -13.19 1.37 0.74
N ARG A 79 -12.92 2.27 -0.21
CA ARG A 79 -12.39 3.58 0.11
C ARG A 79 -13.34 4.37 1.01
N THR A 80 -14.64 4.26 0.75
CA THR A 80 -15.67 4.83 1.61
C THR A 80 -16.80 3.81 1.72
N ARG A 81 -17.72 4.06 2.65
CA ARG A 81 -18.83 3.13 2.89
C ARG A 81 -19.61 2.75 1.63
N ARG A 82 -19.73 3.68 0.70
CA ARG A 82 -20.58 3.48 -0.50
C ARG A 82 -19.76 3.27 -1.76
N SER A 83 -18.45 3.23 -1.62
CA SER A 83 -17.58 3.10 -2.79
C SER A 83 -17.43 1.65 -3.18
N THR A 84 -17.36 1.39 -4.48
CA THR A 84 -16.94 0.08 -4.99
C THR A 84 -15.44 0.06 -5.22
N ARG A 85 -14.78 1.21 -5.05
CA ARG A 85 -13.33 1.30 -5.18
C ARG A 85 -12.67 0.75 -3.93
N LEU A 86 -11.73 -0.15 -4.12
CA LEU A 86 -11.02 -0.77 -3.02
C LEU A 86 -9.65 -0.12 -2.84
N VAL A 87 -9.20 -0.04 -1.59
CA VAL A 87 -7.86 0.42 -1.26
C VAL A 87 -7.24 -0.56 -0.28
N MET A 88 -5.91 -0.62 -0.27
CA MET A 88 -5.21 -1.42 0.71
C MET A 88 -4.91 -0.57 1.94
N HIS A 89 -5.29 -1.09 3.11
CA HIS A 89 -4.89 -0.50 4.38
C HIS A 89 -3.60 -1.15 4.80
N ILE A 90 -2.54 -0.36 4.96
CA ILE A 90 -1.24 -0.89 5.36
C ILE A 90 -1.18 -0.91 6.88
N THR A 91 -1.02 -2.10 7.46
CA THR A 91 -0.88 -2.24 8.89
C THR A 91 0.57 -2.43 9.31
N GLU A 92 1.42 -2.83 8.35
CA GLU A 92 2.81 -3.14 8.65
C GLU A 92 3.61 -3.10 7.35
N TYR A 93 4.86 -2.69 7.43
CA TYR A 93 5.73 -2.75 6.26
C TYR A 93 7.17 -2.92 6.71
N LYS A 94 8.01 -3.36 5.80
CA LYS A 94 9.45 -3.43 6.04
C LYS A 94 10.17 -3.23 4.73
N ALA A 95 11.43 -2.82 4.81
CA ALA A 95 12.25 -2.65 3.62
C ALA A 95 12.39 -4.01 2.93
N SER A 96 12.33 -3.98 1.60
CA SER A 96 12.49 -5.17 0.79
C SER A 96 13.78 -5.00 0.00
N GLU A 97 14.67 -5.97 0.15
CA GLU A 97 15.89 -5.91 -0.63
C GLU A 97 15.74 -6.64 -1.93
N GLY A 98 16.26 -6.08 -2.92
CA GLY A 98 16.40 -6.82 -4.13
C GLY A 98 15.15 -7.03 -4.86
N VAL A 99 14.33 -6.28 -4.78
CA VAL A 99 13.41 -6.37 -5.79
C VAL A 99 12.79 -7.50 -6.22
#